data_320417f2195dd7b01bcc33d5ceda623f
#
_entry.id   320417f2195dd7b01bcc33d5ceda623f
#
_cell.length_a   1.000
_cell.length_b   1.000
_cell.length_c   1.000
_cell.angle_alpha   90.00
_cell.angle_beta   90.00
_cell.angle_gamma   90.00
#
_symmetry.space_group_name_H-M   'P 1'
#
loop_
_entity.id
_entity.type
_entity.pdbx_description
1 polymer ?
#
loop_
_entity_poly.entity_id
_entity_poly.type
_entity_poly.pdbx_seq_one_letter_code
_entity_poly.pdbx_strand_id
1 'polypeptide(L)'
;RDIWLADNKLDPEIAKNLLQIARDFYESLDLSAPILDITLTGSVANYNWTKKSDIDLHILINYDAENEDIELVRKFLSQAKTNWNKNHEIVIKNHEVEIYVQDASEPHHSTGVYSILNDEWIITPTQAEFEVSEDDIRKKNEHFTSAIAATNSVFKDGRFEEAYGDASRLTDKLGNYRRSGLESGGEFSVENLVFKSLRNDGSIEELYNLKKSAYEAVLSINESQGAL
;
A
#
# COMPACT_ATOMS: atom_id res chain seq x y z
N ARG A 1 4.52 -16.33 7.45
CA ARG A 1 3.20 -16.92 7.83
C ARG A 1 2.96 -16.88 9.35
N ASP A 2 3.48 -15.91 10.03
CA ASP A 2 3.49 -15.85 11.51
C ASP A 2 2.11 -15.54 12.12
N ILE A 3 1.12 -15.22 11.28
CA ILE A 3 -0.25 -14.94 11.69
C ILE A 3 -1.22 -16.11 11.41
N TRP A 4 -0.77 -17.15 10.66
CA TRP A 4 -1.58 -18.30 10.28
C TRP A 4 -1.21 -19.54 11.09
N LEU A 5 -2.21 -20.28 11.54
CA LEU A 5 -2.05 -21.60 12.14
C LEU A 5 -1.73 -22.66 11.10
N ALA A 6 -1.33 -23.86 11.54
CA ALA A 6 -0.94 -24.96 10.67
C ALA A 6 -2.05 -25.45 9.72
N ASP A 7 -3.32 -25.22 10.08
CA ASP A 7 -4.52 -25.56 9.28
C ASP A 7 -4.95 -24.43 8.33
N ASN A 8 -4.08 -23.42 8.11
CA ASN A 8 -4.34 -22.22 7.33
C ASN A 8 -5.50 -21.34 7.85
N LYS A 9 -5.82 -21.44 9.12
CA LYS A 9 -6.72 -20.51 9.80
C LYS A 9 -5.95 -19.37 10.44
N LEU A 10 -6.59 -18.23 10.56
CA LEU A 10 -6.03 -17.08 11.26
C LEU A 10 -5.90 -17.40 12.76
N ASP A 11 -4.80 -16.97 13.37
CA ASP A 11 -4.64 -17.08 14.83
C ASP A 11 -5.78 -16.33 15.53
N PRO A 12 -6.52 -16.97 16.46
CA PRO A 12 -7.71 -16.36 17.09
C PRO A 12 -7.40 -15.09 17.89
N GLU A 13 -6.21 -14.94 18.48
CA GLU A 13 -5.81 -13.72 19.18
C GLU A 13 -5.58 -12.59 18.16
N ILE A 14 -4.95 -12.90 17.04
CA ILE A 14 -4.76 -11.95 15.95
C ILE A 14 -6.11 -11.56 15.34
N ALA A 15 -6.99 -12.52 15.06
CA ALA A 15 -8.33 -12.26 14.56
C ALA A 15 -9.10 -11.30 15.47
N LYS A 16 -9.08 -11.54 16.80
CA LYS A 16 -9.71 -10.66 17.78
C LYS A 16 -9.18 -9.23 17.73
N ASN A 17 -7.87 -9.06 17.63
CA ASN A 17 -7.26 -7.73 17.58
C ASN A 17 -7.59 -7.02 16.26
N LEU A 18 -7.56 -7.71 15.11
CA LEU A 18 -7.94 -7.13 13.82
C LEU A 18 -9.41 -6.72 13.79
N LEU A 19 -10.30 -7.52 14.37
CA LEU A 19 -11.72 -7.16 14.50
C LEU A 19 -11.92 -5.93 15.40
N GLN A 20 -11.14 -5.79 16.47
CA GLN A 20 -11.19 -4.60 17.32
C GLN A 20 -10.73 -3.35 16.56
N ILE A 21 -9.58 -3.43 15.86
CA ILE A 21 -9.05 -2.33 15.05
C ILE A 21 -10.08 -1.89 13.99
N ALA A 22 -10.69 -2.85 13.29
CA ALA A 22 -11.70 -2.57 12.29
C ALA A 22 -12.93 -1.85 12.87
N ARG A 23 -13.40 -2.28 14.05
CA ARG A 23 -14.53 -1.65 14.74
C ARG A 23 -14.21 -0.25 15.22
N ASP A 24 -13.06 -0.05 15.88
CA ASP A 24 -12.64 1.26 16.38
C ASP A 24 -12.52 2.28 15.24
N PHE A 25 -11.94 1.86 14.11
CA PHE A 25 -11.88 2.70 12.92
C PHE A 25 -13.27 3.01 12.39
N TYR A 26 -14.11 1.97 12.21
CA TYR A 26 -15.45 2.14 11.64
C TYR A 26 -16.35 3.03 12.50
N GLU A 27 -16.32 2.86 13.81
CA GLU A 27 -17.05 3.70 14.78
C GLU A 27 -16.59 5.17 14.71
N SER A 28 -15.30 5.42 14.44
CA SER A 28 -14.76 6.78 14.28
C SER A 28 -15.28 7.53 13.05
N LEU A 29 -15.86 6.80 12.07
CA LEU A 29 -16.36 7.37 10.83
C LEU A 29 -17.82 7.85 10.91
N ASP A 30 -18.56 7.42 11.94
CA ASP A 30 -19.99 7.73 12.15
C ASP A 30 -20.85 7.39 10.91
N LEU A 31 -20.59 6.24 10.30
CA LEU A 31 -21.31 5.76 9.13
C LEU A 31 -22.59 5.03 9.53
N SER A 32 -23.62 5.10 8.67
CA SER A 32 -24.89 4.41 8.85
C SER A 32 -24.95 3.02 8.19
N ALA A 33 -24.14 2.79 7.15
CA ALA A 33 -24.10 1.53 6.42
C ALA A 33 -23.61 0.38 7.32
N PRO A 34 -24.22 -0.80 7.32
CA PRO A 34 -23.76 -1.93 8.12
C PRO A 34 -22.46 -2.52 7.56
N ILE A 35 -21.58 -3.00 8.45
CA ILE A 35 -20.44 -3.84 8.06
C ILE A 35 -20.98 -5.18 7.55
N LEU A 36 -20.63 -5.53 6.32
CA LEU A 36 -21.02 -6.79 5.69
C LEU A 36 -19.99 -7.89 5.96
N ASP A 37 -18.70 -7.55 5.88
CA ASP A 37 -17.60 -8.44 6.24
C ASP A 37 -16.36 -7.63 6.65
N ILE A 38 -15.43 -8.30 7.32
CA ILE A 38 -14.08 -7.81 7.61
C ILE A 38 -13.13 -8.85 7.06
N THR A 39 -12.33 -8.46 6.06
CA THR A 39 -11.46 -9.39 5.34
C THR A 39 -10.00 -9.01 5.45
N LEU A 40 -9.16 -10.04 5.41
CA LEU A 40 -7.72 -9.93 5.28
C LEU A 40 -7.33 -10.29 3.86
N THR A 41 -6.58 -9.39 3.21
CA THR A 41 -6.18 -9.52 1.81
C THR A 41 -4.66 -9.27 1.65
N GLY A 42 -4.23 -9.00 0.44
CA GLY A 42 -2.86 -8.62 0.15
C GLY A 42 -1.85 -9.75 0.29
N SER A 43 -0.59 -9.38 0.45
CA SER A 43 0.50 -10.36 0.41
C SER A 43 0.53 -11.31 1.59
N VAL A 44 0.04 -10.89 2.77
CA VAL A 44 0.00 -11.72 3.98
C VAL A 44 -1.06 -12.84 3.86
N ALA A 45 -2.14 -12.58 3.11
CA ALA A 45 -3.14 -13.57 2.72
C ALA A 45 -2.73 -14.41 1.51
N ASN A 46 -1.48 -14.29 1.01
CA ASN A 46 -0.99 -14.92 -0.20
C ASN A 46 0.40 -15.53 -0.02
N TYR A 47 0.98 -16.10 -1.09
CA TYR A 47 2.30 -16.72 -1.10
C TYR A 47 3.45 -15.75 -1.41
N ASN A 48 3.18 -14.49 -1.70
CA ASN A 48 4.17 -13.47 -2.05
C ASN A 48 4.50 -12.50 -0.89
N TRP A 49 4.23 -12.88 0.36
CA TRP A 49 4.54 -12.10 1.53
C TRP A 49 6.05 -12.03 1.84
N THR A 50 6.45 -10.98 2.50
CA THR A 50 7.80 -10.77 3.04
C THR A 50 7.70 -10.35 4.50
N LYS A 51 8.82 -10.30 5.21
CA LYS A 51 8.86 -9.78 6.61
C LYS A 51 8.43 -8.31 6.73
N LYS A 52 8.42 -7.58 5.62
CA LYS A 52 7.98 -6.18 5.53
C LYS A 52 6.61 -6.02 4.85
N SER A 53 5.87 -7.11 4.71
CA SER A 53 4.50 -7.05 4.20
C SER A 53 3.58 -6.49 5.27
N ASP A 54 2.67 -5.64 4.84
CA ASP A 54 1.63 -5.09 5.69
C ASP A 54 0.46 -6.07 5.82
N ILE A 55 -0.34 -5.94 6.85
CA ILE A 55 -1.64 -6.61 7.00
C ILE A 55 -2.70 -5.70 6.39
N ASP A 56 -3.19 -6.06 5.20
CA ASP A 56 -4.26 -5.32 4.51
C ASP A 56 -5.62 -5.76 5.08
N LEU A 57 -6.18 -4.92 5.97
CA LEU A 57 -7.45 -5.16 6.65
C LEU A 57 -8.57 -4.37 5.96
N HIS A 58 -9.54 -5.06 5.36
CA HIS A 58 -10.63 -4.45 4.62
C HIS A 58 -11.96 -4.60 5.37
N ILE A 59 -12.69 -3.49 5.51
CA ILE A 59 -14.08 -3.46 5.98
C ILE A 59 -14.98 -3.34 4.75
N LEU A 60 -15.85 -4.30 4.52
CA LEU A 60 -16.76 -4.31 3.39
C LEU A 60 -18.11 -3.73 3.81
N ILE A 61 -18.57 -2.72 3.07
CA ILE A 61 -19.89 -2.10 3.20
C ILE A 61 -20.48 -1.85 1.81
N ASN A 62 -21.78 -1.59 1.72
CA ASN A 62 -22.36 -1.03 0.52
C ASN A 62 -22.25 0.50 0.55
N TYR A 63 -21.56 1.10 -0.40
CA TYR A 63 -21.39 2.56 -0.46
C TYR A 63 -22.72 3.28 -0.75
N ASP A 64 -23.59 2.68 -1.55
CA ASP A 64 -24.93 3.21 -1.85
C ASP A 64 -25.87 3.24 -0.63
N ALA A 65 -25.64 2.37 0.35
CA ALA A 65 -26.36 2.40 1.63
C ALA A 65 -25.96 3.59 2.50
N GLU A 66 -24.78 4.19 2.27
CA GLU A 66 -24.31 5.36 2.98
C GLU A 66 -24.76 6.66 2.29
N ASN A 67 -24.57 6.77 0.98
CA ASN A 67 -24.96 7.93 0.20
C ASN A 67 -25.09 7.59 -1.29
N GLU A 68 -26.06 8.19 -1.99
CA GLU A 68 -26.24 8.03 -3.44
C GLU A 68 -25.04 8.54 -4.26
N ASP A 69 -24.29 9.52 -3.73
CA ASP A 69 -23.03 9.98 -4.34
C ASP A 69 -21.85 9.07 -3.93
N ILE A 70 -21.73 7.93 -4.61
CA ILE A 70 -20.68 6.94 -4.36
C ILE A 70 -19.27 7.54 -4.47
N GLU A 71 -19.05 8.50 -5.38
CA GLU A 71 -17.76 9.18 -5.53
C GLU A 71 -17.41 10.03 -4.30
N LEU A 72 -18.39 10.66 -3.68
CA LEU A 72 -18.19 11.39 -2.43
C LEU A 72 -17.83 10.43 -1.29
N VAL A 73 -18.57 9.32 -1.16
CA VAL A 73 -18.28 8.26 -0.17
C VAL A 73 -16.85 7.74 -0.37
N ARG A 74 -16.48 7.40 -1.58
CA ARG A 74 -15.13 6.89 -1.93
C ARG A 74 -14.03 7.88 -1.53
N LYS A 75 -14.18 9.15 -1.85
CA LYS A 75 -13.21 10.20 -1.50
C LYS A 75 -13.11 10.40 0.01
N PHE A 76 -14.25 10.44 0.70
CA PHE A 76 -14.29 10.55 2.16
C PHE A 76 -13.56 9.38 2.82
N LEU A 77 -13.89 8.14 2.45
CA LEU A 77 -13.29 6.94 3.02
C LEU A 77 -11.79 6.82 2.70
N SER A 78 -11.38 7.21 1.49
CA SER A 78 -9.96 7.26 1.13
C SER A 78 -9.17 8.25 1.99
N GLN A 79 -9.76 9.41 2.29
CA GLN A 79 -9.12 10.41 3.16
C GLN A 79 -9.09 9.95 4.62
N ALA A 80 -10.20 9.38 5.11
CA ALA A 80 -10.32 8.86 6.46
C ALA A 80 -9.28 7.73 6.70
N LYS A 81 -9.17 6.77 5.78
CA LYS A 81 -8.14 5.74 5.78
C LYS A 81 -6.73 6.32 5.88
N THR A 82 -6.42 7.29 5.01
CA THR A 82 -5.09 7.91 4.97
C THR A 82 -4.76 8.58 6.30
N ASN A 83 -5.75 9.27 6.89
CA ASN A 83 -5.59 9.93 8.18
C ASN A 83 -5.42 8.91 9.33
N TRP A 84 -6.22 7.84 9.34
CA TRP A 84 -6.12 6.80 10.35
C TRP A 84 -4.76 6.09 10.31
N ASN A 85 -4.38 5.54 9.14
CA ASN A 85 -3.13 4.81 8.98
C ASN A 85 -1.89 5.68 9.26
N LYS A 86 -1.97 7.00 9.03
CA LYS A 86 -0.89 7.93 9.36
C LYS A 86 -0.77 8.21 10.86
N ASN A 87 -1.88 8.17 11.60
CA ASN A 87 -1.92 8.51 13.02
C ASN A 87 -1.80 7.29 13.94
N HIS A 88 -1.87 6.08 13.40
CA HIS A 88 -1.83 4.83 14.16
C HIS A 88 -0.79 3.88 13.56
N GLU A 89 0.28 3.64 14.29
CA GLU A 89 1.31 2.65 13.96
C GLU A 89 1.00 1.34 14.69
N ILE A 90 0.00 0.59 14.18
CA ILE A 90 -0.40 -0.68 14.80
C ILE A 90 0.37 -1.81 14.15
N VAL A 91 1.11 -2.58 14.96
CA VAL A 91 1.96 -3.68 14.49
C VAL A 91 1.53 -5.00 15.11
N ILE A 92 1.27 -6.01 14.29
CA ILE A 92 0.95 -7.39 14.69
C ILE A 92 2.01 -8.32 14.10
N LYS A 93 2.76 -9.03 14.96
CA LYS A 93 3.83 -9.95 14.54
C LYS A 93 4.84 -9.32 13.55
N ASN A 94 5.23 -8.06 13.80
CA ASN A 94 6.11 -7.23 12.97
C ASN A 94 5.52 -6.83 11.60
N HIS A 95 4.23 -6.96 11.39
CA HIS A 95 3.51 -6.44 10.22
C HIS A 95 2.68 -5.23 10.63
N GLU A 96 2.82 -4.12 9.93
CA GLU A 96 1.94 -2.96 10.08
C GLU A 96 0.53 -3.32 9.61
N VAL A 97 -0.49 -2.80 10.31
CA VAL A 97 -1.88 -2.99 9.92
C VAL A 97 -2.35 -1.76 9.16
N GLU A 98 -2.62 -1.93 7.87
CA GLU A 98 -3.28 -0.94 7.04
C GLU A 98 -4.76 -1.26 6.90
N ILE A 99 -5.62 -0.27 7.24
CA ILE A 99 -7.06 -0.45 7.19
C ILE A 99 -7.67 0.27 5.99
N TYR A 100 -8.70 -0.37 5.40
CA TYR A 100 -9.44 0.14 4.24
C TYR A 100 -10.95 -0.08 4.44
N VAL A 101 -11.77 0.83 3.90
CA VAL A 101 -13.19 0.54 3.66
C VAL A 101 -13.36 0.33 2.16
N GLN A 102 -13.99 -0.77 1.79
CA GLN A 102 -14.19 -1.20 0.40
C GLN A 102 -15.66 -1.38 0.12
N ASP A 103 -16.10 -0.98 -1.07
CA ASP A 103 -17.44 -1.29 -1.56
C ASP A 103 -17.57 -2.81 -1.78
N ALA A 104 -18.57 -3.41 -1.15
CA ALA A 104 -18.83 -4.85 -1.30
C ALA A 104 -19.22 -5.26 -2.72
N SER A 105 -19.66 -4.31 -3.56
CA SER A 105 -19.95 -4.55 -4.97
C SER A 105 -18.68 -4.66 -5.84
N GLU A 106 -17.53 -4.19 -5.34
CA GLU A 106 -16.27 -4.26 -6.06
C GLU A 106 -15.64 -5.66 -5.98
N PRO A 107 -15.14 -6.19 -7.11
CA PRO A 107 -14.47 -7.49 -7.09
C PRO A 107 -13.18 -7.43 -6.27
N HIS A 108 -12.85 -8.51 -5.59
CA HIS A 108 -11.54 -8.66 -4.97
C HIS A 108 -10.46 -8.82 -6.04
N HIS A 109 -9.43 -8.00 -5.97
CA HIS A 109 -8.26 -8.09 -6.86
C HIS A 109 -7.17 -9.00 -6.29
N SER A 110 -7.22 -9.32 -4.99
CA SER A 110 -6.28 -10.23 -4.34
C SER A 110 -6.57 -11.68 -4.68
N THR A 111 -5.51 -12.47 -4.86
CA THR A 111 -5.60 -13.92 -5.11
C THR A 111 -5.76 -14.73 -3.82
N GLY A 112 -5.70 -14.08 -2.66
CA GLY A 112 -6.05 -14.64 -1.36
C GLY A 112 -6.92 -13.65 -0.58
N VAL A 113 -8.10 -14.09 -0.13
CA VAL A 113 -9.05 -13.29 0.66
C VAL A 113 -9.61 -14.16 1.78
N TYR A 114 -9.43 -13.73 3.01
CA TYR A 114 -9.92 -14.42 4.20
C TYR A 114 -10.94 -13.57 4.94
N SER A 115 -12.15 -14.11 5.18
CA SER A 115 -13.14 -13.49 6.05
C SER A 115 -12.76 -13.73 7.50
N ILE A 116 -12.50 -12.64 8.24
CA ILE A 116 -12.21 -12.72 9.67
C ILE A 116 -13.50 -12.90 10.46
N LEU A 117 -14.63 -12.34 9.98
CA LEU A 117 -15.93 -12.50 10.64
C LEU A 117 -16.43 -13.93 10.59
N ASN A 118 -16.24 -14.63 9.47
CA ASN A 118 -16.74 -15.98 9.23
C ASN A 118 -15.68 -17.06 9.48
N ASP A 119 -14.43 -16.68 9.76
CA ASP A 119 -13.28 -17.57 9.98
C ASP A 119 -13.08 -18.55 8.80
N GLU A 120 -13.14 -18.02 7.55
CA GLU A 120 -13.04 -18.85 6.34
C GLU A 120 -12.38 -18.12 5.16
N TRP A 121 -11.79 -18.90 4.25
CA TRP A 121 -11.28 -18.40 2.99
C TRP A 121 -12.41 -18.14 2.00
N ILE A 122 -12.59 -16.88 1.58
CA ILE A 122 -13.45 -16.53 0.44
C ILE A 122 -12.73 -16.90 -0.86
N ILE A 123 -11.43 -16.56 -0.95
CA ILE A 123 -10.54 -16.95 -2.03
C ILE A 123 -9.32 -17.60 -1.40
N THR A 124 -9.18 -18.91 -1.56
CA THR A 124 -8.01 -19.62 -1.07
C THR A 124 -6.80 -19.34 -1.96
N PRO A 125 -5.67 -18.85 -1.41
CA PRO A 125 -4.50 -18.57 -2.21
C PRO A 125 -3.92 -19.84 -2.81
N THR A 126 -3.54 -19.76 -4.07
CA THR A 126 -2.84 -20.85 -4.76
C THR A 126 -1.36 -20.50 -4.90
N GLN A 127 -0.50 -21.47 -4.59
CA GLN A 127 0.92 -21.33 -4.88
C GLN A 127 1.11 -21.49 -6.39
N ALA A 128 1.35 -20.38 -7.07
CA ALA A 128 1.69 -20.45 -8.48
C ALA A 128 3.20 -20.72 -8.62
N GLU A 129 3.55 -21.67 -9.48
CA GLU A 129 4.94 -21.87 -9.91
C GLU A 129 5.23 -20.80 -10.98
N PHE A 130 5.95 -19.75 -10.59
CA PHE A 130 6.45 -18.76 -11.54
C PHE A 130 7.96 -18.90 -11.67
N GLU A 131 8.42 -19.12 -12.89
CA GLU A 131 9.82 -18.89 -13.22
C GLU A 131 10.05 -17.38 -13.41
N VAL A 132 10.33 -16.69 -12.32
CA VAL A 132 10.74 -15.29 -12.38
C VAL A 132 12.26 -15.22 -12.40
N SER A 133 12.82 -14.55 -13.40
CA SER A 133 14.26 -14.30 -13.49
C SER A 133 14.70 -13.34 -12.38
N GLU A 134 15.40 -13.86 -11.38
CA GLU A 134 16.02 -13.03 -10.32
C GLU A 134 16.98 -11.98 -10.91
N ASP A 135 17.64 -12.31 -12.02
CA ASP A 135 18.54 -11.39 -12.72
C ASP A 135 17.81 -10.20 -13.33
N ASP A 136 16.60 -10.41 -13.87
CA ASP A 136 15.78 -9.33 -14.40
C ASP A 136 15.27 -8.42 -13.29
N ILE A 137 14.85 -8.98 -12.15
CA ILE A 137 14.48 -8.19 -10.96
C ILE A 137 15.66 -7.35 -10.50
N ARG A 138 16.84 -7.94 -10.36
CA ARG A 138 18.05 -7.26 -9.91
C ARG A 138 18.42 -6.10 -10.85
N LYS A 139 18.47 -6.33 -12.16
CA LYS A 139 18.78 -5.29 -13.16
C LYS A 139 17.80 -4.13 -13.14
N LYS A 140 16.50 -4.42 -12.96
CA LYS A 140 15.47 -3.38 -12.85
C LYS A 140 15.57 -2.60 -11.55
N ASN A 141 15.87 -3.27 -10.44
CA ASN A 141 16.13 -2.59 -9.16
C ASN A 141 17.33 -1.65 -9.27
N GLU A 142 18.46 -2.12 -9.80
CA GLU A 142 19.66 -1.30 -10.04
C GLU A 142 19.37 -0.07 -10.90
N HIS A 143 18.51 -0.22 -11.92
CA HIS A 143 18.10 0.90 -12.76
C HIS A 143 17.33 1.97 -11.97
N PHE A 144 16.35 1.57 -11.16
CA PHE A 144 15.54 2.51 -10.38
C PHE A 144 16.35 3.14 -9.24
N THR A 145 17.13 2.37 -8.48
CA THR A 145 17.97 2.90 -7.40
C THR A 145 19.01 3.89 -7.92
N SER A 146 19.62 3.61 -9.07
CA SER A 146 20.57 4.54 -9.72
C SER A 146 19.89 5.84 -10.14
N ALA A 147 18.65 5.77 -10.66
CA ALA A 147 17.89 6.96 -11.05
C ALA A 147 17.48 7.79 -9.83
N ILE A 148 17.08 7.15 -8.72
CA ILE A 148 16.77 7.83 -7.45
C ILE A 148 18.03 8.55 -6.91
N ALA A 149 19.18 7.87 -6.90
CA ALA A 149 20.44 8.46 -6.45
C ALA A 149 20.86 9.65 -7.31
N ALA A 150 20.69 9.57 -8.64
CA ALA A 150 20.95 10.69 -9.54
C ALA A 150 20.05 11.90 -9.24
N THR A 151 18.76 11.68 -9.03
CA THR A 151 17.79 12.74 -8.66
C THR A 151 18.15 13.37 -7.31
N ASN A 152 18.59 12.56 -6.34
CA ASN A 152 19.04 13.04 -5.04
C ASN A 152 20.30 13.92 -5.16
N SER A 153 21.21 13.61 -6.09
CA SER A 153 22.35 14.47 -6.40
C SER A 153 21.91 15.84 -6.94
N VAL A 154 20.94 15.85 -7.87
CA VAL A 154 20.37 17.11 -8.41
C VAL A 154 19.76 17.97 -7.28
N PHE A 155 19.05 17.34 -6.33
CA PHE A 155 18.50 18.03 -5.17
C PHE A 155 19.60 18.63 -4.27
N LYS A 156 20.67 17.86 -3.98
CA LYS A 156 21.81 18.32 -3.17
C LYS A 156 22.59 19.47 -3.81
N ASP A 157 22.57 19.55 -5.15
CA ASP A 157 23.16 20.66 -5.91
C ASP A 157 22.30 21.95 -5.86
N GLY A 158 21.15 21.92 -5.14
CA GLY A 158 20.24 23.07 -5.01
C GLY A 158 19.32 23.27 -6.22
N ARG A 159 19.28 22.35 -7.19
CA ARG A 159 18.44 22.41 -8.39
C ARG A 159 17.06 21.82 -8.07
N PHE A 160 16.30 22.50 -7.20
CA PHE A 160 15.08 21.94 -6.60
C PHE A 160 13.95 21.71 -7.62
N GLU A 161 13.74 22.63 -8.57
CA GLU A 161 12.71 22.46 -9.62
C GLU A 161 12.99 21.23 -10.51
N GLU A 162 14.24 21.04 -10.89
CA GLU A 162 14.68 19.91 -11.70
C GLU A 162 14.54 18.60 -10.90
N ALA A 163 15.00 18.59 -9.64
CA ALA A 163 14.87 17.44 -8.76
C ALA A 163 13.39 17.05 -8.53
N TYR A 164 12.50 18.03 -8.34
CA TYR A 164 11.07 17.79 -8.22
C TYR A 164 10.46 17.19 -9.49
N GLY A 165 10.84 17.73 -10.66
CA GLY A 165 10.41 17.22 -11.96
C GLY A 165 10.88 15.77 -12.21
N ASP A 166 12.14 15.48 -11.89
CA ASP A 166 12.72 14.13 -12.03
C ASP A 166 12.08 13.15 -11.05
N ALA A 167 11.93 13.50 -9.79
CA ALA A 167 11.28 12.68 -8.78
C ALA A 167 9.81 12.40 -9.14
N SER A 168 9.09 13.39 -9.68
CA SER A 168 7.71 13.23 -10.13
C SER A 168 7.62 12.23 -11.28
N ARG A 169 8.44 12.40 -12.33
CA ARG A 169 8.49 11.48 -13.47
C ARG A 169 8.85 10.06 -13.05
N LEU A 170 9.78 9.92 -12.11
CA LEU A 170 10.23 8.62 -11.62
C LEU A 170 9.13 7.92 -10.80
N THR A 171 8.41 8.68 -9.97
CA THR A 171 7.25 8.20 -9.20
C THR A 171 6.15 7.69 -10.14
N ASP A 172 5.81 8.47 -11.17
CA ASP A 172 4.78 8.10 -12.15
C ASP A 172 5.20 6.87 -12.96
N LYS A 173 6.48 6.81 -13.39
CA LYS A 173 7.04 5.67 -14.11
C LYS A 173 6.96 4.40 -13.27
N LEU A 174 7.33 4.46 -12.00
CA LEU A 174 7.31 3.32 -11.08
C LEU A 174 5.88 2.84 -10.80
N GLY A 175 4.93 3.78 -10.59
CA GLY A 175 3.52 3.47 -10.40
C GLY A 175 2.89 2.81 -11.64
N ASN A 176 3.18 3.33 -12.84
CA ASN A 176 2.70 2.76 -14.10
C ASN A 176 3.34 1.39 -14.37
N TYR A 177 4.63 1.22 -14.07
CA TYR A 177 5.33 -0.05 -14.20
C TYR A 177 4.67 -1.13 -13.34
N ARG A 178 4.41 -0.84 -12.05
CA ARG A 178 3.69 -1.76 -11.16
C ARG A 178 2.29 -2.09 -11.67
N ARG A 179 1.53 -1.07 -12.08
CA ARG A 179 0.15 -1.24 -12.56
C ARG A 179 0.10 -2.17 -13.77
N SER A 180 0.94 -1.92 -14.77
CA SER A 180 1.03 -2.76 -15.97
C SER A 180 1.39 -4.22 -15.62
N GLY A 181 2.29 -4.43 -14.68
CA GLY A 181 2.63 -5.77 -14.22
C GLY A 181 1.46 -6.48 -13.54
N LEU A 182 0.74 -5.78 -12.66
CA LEU A 182 -0.44 -6.33 -11.99
C LEU A 182 -1.56 -6.69 -12.99
N GLU A 183 -1.76 -5.87 -14.02
CA GLU A 183 -2.77 -6.11 -15.06
C GLU A 183 -2.40 -7.29 -15.98
N SER A 184 -1.11 -7.46 -16.30
CA SER A 184 -0.65 -8.47 -17.26
C SER A 184 -0.24 -9.81 -16.63
N GLY A 185 0.38 -9.79 -15.46
CA GLY A 185 0.96 -10.98 -14.80
C GLY A 185 0.56 -11.14 -13.33
N GLY A 186 -0.30 -10.25 -12.82
CA GLY A 186 -0.78 -10.31 -11.44
C GLY A 186 0.29 -10.02 -10.39
N GLU A 187 0.06 -10.50 -9.18
CA GLU A 187 0.90 -10.21 -8.02
C GLU A 187 2.34 -10.75 -8.13
N PHE A 188 2.57 -11.74 -8.97
CA PHE A 188 3.87 -12.38 -9.20
C PHE A 188 4.60 -11.85 -10.44
N SER A 189 4.07 -10.83 -11.11
CA SER A 189 4.77 -10.19 -12.23
C SER A 189 6.13 -9.63 -11.79
N VAL A 190 7.10 -9.63 -12.72
CA VAL A 190 8.43 -9.04 -12.49
C VAL A 190 8.30 -7.60 -11.99
N GLU A 191 7.39 -6.84 -12.59
CA GLU A 191 7.13 -5.45 -12.27
C GLU A 191 6.68 -5.26 -10.82
N ASN A 192 5.75 -6.09 -10.34
CA ASN A 192 5.29 -6.03 -8.96
C ASN A 192 6.36 -6.51 -7.98
N LEU A 193 7.13 -7.53 -8.33
CA LEU A 193 8.24 -8.01 -7.50
C LEU A 193 9.37 -6.98 -7.40
N VAL A 194 9.70 -6.28 -8.49
CA VAL A 194 10.63 -5.13 -8.47
C VAL A 194 10.11 -4.02 -7.55
N PHE A 195 8.84 -3.66 -7.69
CA PHE A 195 8.25 -2.65 -6.80
C PHE A 195 8.32 -3.06 -5.33
N LYS A 196 7.98 -4.32 -4.99
CA LYS A 196 8.11 -4.85 -3.63
C LYS A 196 9.55 -4.83 -3.13
N SER A 197 10.51 -5.17 -3.97
CA SER A 197 11.94 -5.13 -3.63
C SER A 197 12.39 -3.70 -3.30
N LEU A 198 12.06 -2.72 -4.15
CA LEU A 198 12.35 -1.30 -3.94
C LEU A 198 11.65 -0.72 -2.70
N ARG A 199 10.46 -1.21 -2.35
CA ARG A 199 9.78 -0.87 -1.10
C ARG A 199 10.53 -1.45 0.09
N ASN A 200 10.95 -2.71 -0.01
CA ASN A 200 11.63 -3.41 1.07
C ASN A 200 13.02 -2.86 1.38
N ASP A 201 13.74 -2.32 0.39
CA ASP A 201 15.06 -1.72 0.61
C ASP A 201 14.99 -0.21 0.99
N GLY A 202 13.78 0.38 0.98
CA GLY A 202 13.54 1.77 1.34
C GLY A 202 13.66 2.76 0.18
N SER A 203 13.98 2.32 -1.02
CA SER A 203 14.18 3.18 -2.20
C SER A 203 12.92 3.96 -2.57
N ILE A 204 11.73 3.35 -2.41
CA ILE A 204 10.45 4.02 -2.68
C ILE A 204 10.20 5.14 -1.68
N GLU A 205 10.47 4.90 -0.42
CA GLU A 205 10.33 5.91 0.64
C GLU A 205 11.31 7.08 0.40
N GLU A 206 12.57 6.78 0.05
CA GLU A 206 13.55 7.79 -0.33
C GLU A 206 13.03 8.66 -1.48
N LEU A 207 12.48 8.05 -2.54
CA LEU A 207 11.93 8.77 -3.70
C LEU A 207 10.77 9.70 -3.31
N TYR A 208 9.83 9.23 -2.49
CA TYR A 208 8.70 10.05 -2.05
C TYR A 208 9.13 11.20 -1.15
N ASN A 209 10.07 10.96 -0.24
CA ASN A 209 10.65 11.99 0.63
C ASN A 209 11.42 13.03 -0.20
N LEU A 210 12.19 12.59 -1.19
CA LEU A 210 12.90 13.48 -2.11
C LEU A 210 11.94 14.36 -2.91
N LYS A 211 10.87 13.77 -3.49
CA LYS A 211 9.84 14.52 -4.20
C LYS A 211 9.18 15.58 -3.32
N LYS A 212 8.83 15.21 -2.08
CA LYS A 212 8.23 16.10 -1.10
C LYS A 212 9.19 17.25 -0.74
N SER A 213 10.42 16.92 -0.38
CA SER A 213 11.43 17.91 0.03
C SER A 213 11.79 18.88 -1.11
N ALA A 214 11.86 18.38 -2.36
CA ALA A 214 12.11 19.21 -3.52
C ALA A 214 10.93 20.17 -3.78
N TYR A 215 9.69 19.69 -3.67
CA TYR A 215 8.50 20.53 -3.78
C TYR A 215 8.45 21.62 -2.71
N GLU A 216 8.72 21.25 -1.45
CA GLU A 216 8.75 22.20 -0.34
C GLU A 216 9.85 23.26 -0.53
N ALA A 217 11.03 22.85 -1.03
CA ALA A 217 12.14 23.77 -1.29
C ALA A 217 11.84 24.74 -2.45
N VAL A 218 11.13 24.31 -3.49
CA VAL A 218 10.69 25.18 -4.60
C VAL A 218 9.72 26.27 -4.13
N LEU A 219 8.83 25.94 -3.20
CA LEU A 219 7.79 26.86 -2.74
C LEU A 219 8.21 27.69 -1.52
N SER A 220 9.28 27.31 -0.83
CA SER A 220 9.77 28.02 0.36
C SER A 220 10.54 29.29 -0.04
N ILE A 221 10.12 30.44 0.51
CA ILE A 221 10.82 31.70 0.36
C ILE A 221 11.69 31.89 1.62
N ASN A 222 13.01 31.73 1.49
CA ASN A 222 13.94 32.01 2.58
C ASN A 222 14.36 33.47 2.55
N GLU A 223 14.34 34.16 3.68
CA GLU A 223 14.73 35.60 3.84
C GLU A 223 16.17 35.91 3.41
N SER A 224 17.01 34.90 3.18
CA SER A 224 18.43 35.07 2.83
C SER A 224 18.71 35.41 1.36
N GLN A 225 17.69 35.55 0.48
CA GLN A 225 17.86 35.99 -0.92
C GLN A 225 17.53 37.49 -1.15
N GLY A 226 17.24 38.24 -0.11
CA GLY A 226 16.81 39.64 -0.18
C GLY A 226 17.85 40.68 0.27
N ALA A 227 19.16 40.36 0.26
CA ALA A 227 20.23 41.33 0.56
C ALA A 227 21.22 41.38 -0.61
N LEU A 228 20.88 42.17 -1.62
CA LEU A 228 21.80 42.81 -2.56
C LEU A 228 21.42 44.27 -2.68
#